data_fa066487cb5efb2635cfeca1e7830b60
#
_entry.id   fa066487cb5efb2635cfeca1e7830b60
#
_cell.length_a   1.000
_cell.length_b   1.000
_cell.length_c   1.000
_cell.angle_alpha   90.00
_cell.angle_beta   90.00
_cell.angle_gamma   90.00
#
_symmetry.space_group_name_H-M   'P 1'
#
loop_
_entity.id
_entity.type
_entity.pdbx_description
1 polymer ?
#
loop_
_entity_poly.entity_id
_entity_poly.type
_entity_poly.pdbx_seq_one_letter_code
_entity_poly.pdbx_strand_id
1 'polypeptide(L)'
;VKAMEKVLADKNAKITNMFIYVSNSPEGAERLNKNLANTRFRSAKSFFEKDLKLQNTPMARNPKFVVQQTVTENWNGLYMLLGDSNIKNKDQIIKDLKSAPNATARNKVIDSYIAKIPELKEVILPVLRRADFFVFYTVPTTVQEDVQLTYFVPQLTEKTPAVTAQTNWQLLNDLAVMAINNKEYSKAQKILEAAVALKQDATVNNNLGVIHAQMGHKREAAQYFDKAKIRKEARYNMGLILMQNGEYAKAIPYLKDKPNINLAYAQLMNNDNRAALETFRKIKMQNAMDYYMQAVAAARIKDTKEMAVSLQKAIQMQPDLKNWAATDISFYPYKGDPVYMQIVK
;
A
#
# COMPACT_ATOMS: atom_id res chain seq x y z
N VAL A 1 -5.67 17.13 12.33
CA VAL A 1 -7.05 16.94 12.81
C VAL A 1 -8.02 17.30 11.69
N LYS A 2 -8.14 18.55 11.19
CA LYS A 2 -9.10 18.97 10.15
C LYS A 2 -9.10 18.15 8.86
N ALA A 3 -7.94 17.69 8.37
CA ALA A 3 -7.87 16.81 7.20
C ALA A 3 -8.47 15.44 7.47
N MET A 4 -8.30 14.94 8.67
CA MET A 4 -8.85 13.68 9.15
C MET A 4 -10.36 13.72 9.31
N GLU A 5 -10.89 14.82 9.85
CA GLU A 5 -12.33 15.04 9.98
C GLU A 5 -13.04 14.99 8.63
N LYS A 6 -12.40 15.53 7.57
CA LYS A 6 -12.92 15.41 6.20
C LYS A 6 -12.98 13.97 5.71
N VAL A 7 -11.93 13.17 5.98
CA VAL A 7 -11.90 11.75 5.58
C VAL A 7 -12.95 10.96 6.36
N LEU A 8 -13.13 11.24 7.66
CA LEU A 8 -14.13 10.57 8.49
C LEU A 8 -15.57 10.99 8.16
N ALA A 9 -15.76 12.21 7.66
CA ALA A 9 -17.06 12.69 7.22
C ALA A 9 -17.48 12.13 5.85
N ASP A 10 -16.54 11.64 5.06
CA ASP A 10 -16.82 11.01 3.78
C ASP A 10 -17.31 9.58 4.00
N LYS A 11 -18.61 9.36 3.77
CA LYS A 11 -19.25 8.03 3.91
C LYS A 11 -18.64 6.97 2.99
N ASN A 12 -17.95 7.37 1.94
CA ASN A 12 -17.31 6.49 0.97
C ASN A 12 -15.85 6.19 1.34
N ALA A 13 -15.24 6.97 2.23
CA ALA A 13 -13.87 6.75 2.67
C ALA A 13 -13.78 5.57 3.64
N LYS A 14 -12.95 4.59 3.30
CA LYS A 14 -12.65 3.46 4.18
C LYS A 14 -11.20 3.57 4.65
N ILE A 15 -11.02 3.86 5.94
CA ILE A 15 -9.68 3.86 6.53
C ILE A 15 -9.16 2.42 6.58
N THR A 16 -8.00 2.18 6.01
CA THR A 16 -7.40 0.85 5.94
C THR A 16 -6.34 0.63 7.01
N ASN A 17 -5.48 1.61 7.25
CA ASN A 17 -4.38 1.52 8.20
C ASN A 17 -4.07 2.90 8.77
N MET A 18 -3.41 2.91 9.92
CA MET A 18 -2.83 4.11 10.52
C MET A 18 -1.41 3.83 10.99
N PHE A 19 -0.51 4.76 10.72
CA PHE A 19 0.82 4.77 11.31
C PHE A 19 0.95 5.97 12.24
N ILE A 20 1.48 5.74 13.42
CA ILE A 20 1.91 6.79 14.33
C ILE A 20 3.42 6.80 14.32
N TYR A 21 3.99 7.81 13.71
CA TYR A 21 5.42 8.05 13.68
C TYR A 21 5.79 8.95 14.86
N VAL A 22 6.57 8.42 15.78
CA VAL A 22 7.03 9.17 16.95
C VAL A 22 8.51 9.49 16.80
N SER A 23 8.85 10.76 16.94
CA SER A 23 10.20 11.27 16.86
C SER A 23 10.59 11.99 18.15
N ASN A 24 11.82 11.78 18.58
CA ASN A 24 12.45 12.54 19.64
C ASN A 24 13.65 13.32 19.10
N SER A 25 13.95 14.40 19.75
CA SER A 25 15.22 15.08 19.58
C SER A 25 16.37 14.21 20.10
N PRO A 26 17.56 14.33 19.50
CA PRO A 26 18.63 13.37 19.78
C PRO A 26 19.41 13.61 21.07
N GLU A 27 19.19 14.76 21.76
CA GLU A 27 19.87 15.04 23.01
C GLU A 27 19.38 14.14 24.16
N GLY A 28 20.25 13.91 25.13
CA GLY A 28 19.96 13.11 26.32
C GLY A 28 20.25 11.62 26.14
N ALA A 29 19.96 10.83 27.19
CA ALA A 29 20.23 9.40 27.19
C ALA A 29 19.24 8.63 26.31
N GLU A 30 19.74 7.71 25.50
CA GLU A 30 18.94 6.86 24.60
C GLU A 30 17.81 6.13 25.32
N ARG A 31 18.08 5.61 26.54
CA ARG A 31 17.06 4.94 27.37
C ARG A 31 15.89 5.87 27.71
N LEU A 32 16.20 7.13 28.03
CA LEU A 32 15.18 8.13 28.33
C LEU A 32 14.36 8.45 27.07
N ASN A 33 15.03 8.66 25.95
CA ASN A 33 14.41 8.93 24.66
C ASN A 33 13.48 7.78 24.22
N LYS A 34 13.86 6.52 24.44
CA LYS A 34 13.01 5.37 24.18
C LYS A 34 11.74 5.37 25.04
N ASN A 35 11.84 5.70 26.32
CA ASN A 35 10.69 5.79 27.22
C ASN A 35 9.77 6.94 26.83
N LEU A 36 10.32 8.10 26.49
CA LEU A 36 9.57 9.26 26.02
C LEU A 36 8.84 8.96 24.71
N ALA A 37 9.49 8.25 23.78
CA ALA A 37 8.86 7.86 22.53
C ALA A 37 7.66 6.93 22.76
N ASN A 38 7.78 5.93 23.64
CA ASN A 38 6.67 5.05 24.00
C ASN A 38 5.51 5.81 24.67
N THR A 39 5.83 6.77 25.54
CA THR A 39 4.82 7.60 26.19
C THR A 39 4.10 8.49 25.16
N ARG A 40 4.83 9.13 24.24
CA ARG A 40 4.25 9.91 23.16
C ARG A 40 3.36 9.06 22.26
N PHE A 41 3.81 7.87 21.92
CA PHE A 41 2.99 6.94 21.12
C PHE A 41 1.66 6.63 21.81
N ARG A 42 1.70 6.26 23.09
CA ARG A 42 0.48 5.95 23.86
C ARG A 42 -0.45 7.15 23.94
N SER A 43 0.09 8.33 24.22
CA SER A 43 -0.69 9.57 24.28
C SER A 43 -1.29 9.93 22.93
N ALA A 44 -0.51 9.84 21.85
CA ALA A 44 -0.96 10.10 20.50
C ALA A 44 -2.05 9.09 20.07
N LYS A 45 -1.85 7.80 20.35
CA LYS A 45 -2.84 6.75 20.08
C LYS A 45 -4.14 7.01 20.83
N SER A 46 -4.05 7.30 22.14
CA SER A 46 -5.23 7.58 22.98
C SER A 46 -6.00 8.82 22.53
N PHE A 47 -5.29 9.89 22.18
CA PHE A 47 -5.90 11.09 21.60
C PHE A 47 -6.65 10.76 20.31
N PHE A 48 -5.99 10.06 19.41
CA PHE A 48 -6.57 9.68 18.13
C PHE A 48 -7.83 8.82 18.31
N GLU A 49 -7.78 7.81 19.17
CA GLU A 49 -8.90 6.92 19.43
C GLU A 49 -10.10 7.65 20.07
N LYS A 50 -9.84 8.59 20.96
CA LYS A 50 -10.88 9.36 21.67
C LYS A 50 -11.52 10.43 20.80
N ASP A 51 -10.70 11.29 20.18
CA ASP A 51 -11.20 12.45 19.44
C ASP A 51 -11.90 12.06 18.14
N LEU A 52 -11.46 10.96 17.52
CA LEU A 52 -12.07 10.47 16.29
C LEU A 52 -13.16 9.41 16.54
N LYS A 53 -13.52 9.17 17.81
CA LYS A 53 -14.56 8.22 18.21
C LYS A 53 -14.39 6.81 17.62
N LEU A 54 -13.12 6.41 17.38
CA LEU A 54 -12.80 5.13 16.77
C LEU A 54 -12.82 3.95 17.74
N GLN A 55 -12.98 4.20 19.03
CA GLN A 55 -12.88 3.22 20.12
C GLN A 55 -13.80 1.99 19.95
N ASN A 56 -14.94 2.17 19.31
CA ASN A 56 -15.94 1.12 19.11
C ASN A 56 -15.96 0.55 17.68
N THR A 57 -15.01 0.94 16.84
CA THR A 57 -14.95 0.46 15.46
C THR A 57 -14.23 -0.90 15.37
N PRO A 58 -14.56 -1.73 14.37
CA PRO A 58 -13.80 -2.97 14.12
C PRO A 58 -12.30 -2.72 13.90
N MET A 59 -11.92 -1.51 13.45
CA MET A 59 -10.56 -1.08 13.22
C MET A 59 -9.77 -0.93 14.53
N ALA A 60 -10.39 -0.36 15.57
CA ALA A 60 -9.75 -0.20 16.87
C ALA A 60 -9.44 -1.56 17.55
N ARG A 61 -10.19 -2.61 17.20
CA ARG A 61 -9.98 -3.98 17.72
C ARG A 61 -8.89 -4.75 16.96
N ASN A 62 -8.42 -4.24 15.83
CA ASN A 62 -7.36 -4.87 15.05
C ASN A 62 -6.00 -4.37 15.53
N PRO A 63 -5.16 -5.21 16.18
CA PRO A 63 -3.85 -4.79 16.68
C PRO A 63 -2.87 -4.39 15.58
N LYS A 64 -3.14 -4.77 14.32
CA LYS A 64 -2.35 -4.38 13.14
C LYS A 64 -2.83 -3.09 12.49
N PHE A 65 -3.93 -2.52 12.97
CA PHE A 65 -4.48 -1.29 12.39
C PHE A 65 -3.63 -0.07 12.71
N VAL A 66 -3.11 0.01 13.94
CA VAL A 66 -2.21 1.08 14.35
C VAL A 66 -0.79 0.54 14.42
N VAL A 67 0.05 1.00 13.52
CA VAL A 67 1.47 0.63 13.49
C VAL A 67 2.30 1.75 14.11
N GLN A 68 3.11 1.40 15.11
CA GLN A 68 4.08 2.30 15.71
C GLN A 68 5.38 2.29 14.92
N GLN A 69 5.84 3.48 14.53
CA GLN A 69 7.21 3.68 14.06
C GLN A 69 7.88 4.72 14.96
N THR A 70 9.00 4.34 15.56
CA THR A 70 9.69 5.20 16.54
C THR A 70 11.10 5.51 16.07
N VAL A 71 11.46 6.80 16.10
CA VAL A 71 12.83 7.27 15.99
C VAL A 71 13.22 7.86 17.34
N THR A 72 14.02 7.11 18.10
CA THR A 72 14.44 7.49 19.46
C THR A 72 15.36 8.70 19.47
N GLU A 73 16.18 8.86 18.43
CA GLU A 73 17.11 9.97 18.23
C GLU A 73 17.08 10.40 16.78
N ASN A 74 16.42 11.52 16.49
CA ASN A 74 16.23 12.01 15.11
C ASN A 74 17.41 12.88 14.65
N TRP A 75 18.58 12.26 14.48
CA TRP A 75 19.78 12.94 13.97
C TRP A 75 19.57 13.48 12.55
N ASN A 76 18.92 12.72 11.68
CA ASN A 76 18.67 13.17 10.30
C ASN A 76 17.76 14.41 10.27
N GLY A 77 16.71 14.43 11.07
CA GLY A 77 15.86 15.60 11.22
C GLY A 77 16.64 16.81 11.76
N LEU A 78 17.55 16.59 12.71
CA LEU A 78 18.42 17.65 13.23
C LEU A 78 19.32 18.23 12.13
N TYR A 79 19.96 17.39 11.33
CA TYR A 79 20.83 17.84 10.22
C TYR A 79 20.05 18.63 9.17
N MET A 80 18.82 18.24 8.86
CA MET A 80 17.95 18.99 7.95
C MET A 80 17.59 20.36 8.51
N LEU A 81 17.07 20.40 9.73
CA LEU A 81 16.66 21.67 10.36
C LEU A 81 17.84 22.61 10.55
N LEU A 82 19.02 22.10 10.89
CA LEU A 82 20.24 22.89 10.95
C LEU A 82 20.60 23.44 9.56
N GLY A 83 20.56 22.61 8.52
CA GLY A 83 20.84 23.02 7.15
C GLY A 83 19.95 24.16 6.66
N ASP A 84 18.69 24.13 7.04
CA ASP A 84 17.68 25.13 6.66
C ASP A 84 17.63 26.35 7.61
N SER A 85 18.36 26.30 8.75
CA SER A 85 18.36 27.36 9.75
C SER A 85 19.29 28.52 9.36
N ASN A 86 19.13 29.64 10.05
CA ASN A 86 20.02 30.81 9.99
C ASN A 86 21.15 30.76 11.05
N ILE A 87 21.34 29.62 11.71
CA ILE A 87 22.36 29.46 12.75
C ILE A 87 23.74 29.64 12.13
N LYS A 88 24.50 30.56 12.71
CA LYS A 88 25.91 30.77 12.30
C LYS A 88 26.70 29.49 12.56
N ASN A 89 27.61 29.14 11.64
CA ASN A 89 28.45 27.94 11.72
C ASN A 89 27.69 26.61 11.70
N LYS A 90 26.46 26.56 11.19
CA LYS A 90 25.64 25.33 11.08
C LYS A 90 26.38 24.17 10.38
N ASP A 91 27.16 24.45 9.34
CA ASP A 91 27.91 23.43 8.61
C ASP A 91 29.02 22.81 9.49
N GLN A 92 29.67 23.63 10.34
CA GLN A 92 30.64 23.12 11.29
C GLN A 92 29.97 22.25 12.36
N ILE A 93 28.83 22.66 12.88
CA ILE A 93 28.04 21.87 13.84
C ILE A 93 27.67 20.51 13.24
N ILE A 94 27.15 20.48 12.00
CA ILE A 94 26.80 19.24 11.29
C ILE A 94 28.04 18.37 11.09
N LYS A 95 29.18 18.94 10.70
CA LYS A 95 30.43 18.23 10.52
C LYS A 95 30.92 17.59 11.81
N ASP A 96 30.93 18.31 12.93
CA ASP A 96 31.39 17.84 14.22
C ASP A 96 30.49 16.69 14.72
N LEU A 97 29.16 16.82 14.58
CA LEU A 97 28.20 15.78 14.92
C LEU A 97 28.38 14.51 14.08
N LYS A 98 28.62 14.65 12.76
CA LYS A 98 28.84 13.52 11.85
C LYS A 98 30.19 12.82 12.08
N SER A 99 31.19 13.56 12.54
CA SER A 99 32.54 13.04 12.80
C SER A 99 32.66 12.37 14.17
N ALA A 100 31.67 12.47 15.03
CA ALA A 100 31.68 11.85 16.35
C ALA A 100 31.70 10.32 16.23
N PRO A 101 32.64 9.62 16.92
CA PRO A 101 32.92 8.19 16.70
C PRO A 101 31.79 7.27 17.20
N ASN A 102 30.92 7.73 18.08
CA ASN A 102 29.80 6.95 18.62
C ASN A 102 28.68 7.88 19.15
N ALA A 103 27.55 7.30 19.54
CA ALA A 103 26.38 8.02 20.03
C ALA A 103 26.68 8.88 21.27
N THR A 104 27.45 8.34 22.24
CA THR A 104 27.82 9.07 23.45
C THR A 104 28.68 10.30 23.15
N ALA A 105 29.66 10.17 22.27
CA ALA A 105 30.46 11.29 21.84
C ALA A 105 29.62 12.34 21.08
N ARG A 106 28.70 11.89 20.24
CA ARG A 106 27.79 12.78 19.49
C ARG A 106 26.88 13.55 20.43
N ASN A 107 26.36 12.91 21.48
CA ASN A 107 25.54 13.58 22.48
C ASN A 107 26.32 14.64 23.23
N LYS A 108 27.58 14.40 23.60
CA LYS A 108 28.44 15.43 24.22
C LYS A 108 28.68 16.63 23.28
N VAL A 109 28.85 16.37 21.99
CA VAL A 109 29.03 17.44 20.98
C VAL A 109 27.75 18.29 20.92
N ILE A 110 26.56 17.69 20.75
CA ILE A 110 25.32 18.47 20.68
C ILE A 110 25.04 19.23 21.96
N ASP A 111 25.27 18.65 23.14
CA ASP A 111 25.11 19.31 24.43
C ASP A 111 25.98 20.56 24.56
N SER A 112 27.23 20.50 24.06
CA SER A 112 28.14 21.64 24.04
C SER A 112 27.65 22.78 23.15
N TYR A 113 26.98 22.47 22.05
CA TYR A 113 26.36 23.46 21.19
C TYR A 113 25.05 24.02 21.72
N ILE A 114 24.22 23.19 22.36
CA ILE A 114 22.98 23.62 23.03
C ILE A 114 23.28 24.65 24.12
N ALA A 115 24.36 24.46 24.87
CA ALA A 115 24.79 25.40 25.90
C ALA A 115 25.18 26.79 25.36
N LYS A 116 25.61 26.86 24.10
CA LYS A 116 26.12 28.10 23.45
C LYS A 116 25.13 28.74 22.50
N ILE A 117 24.15 27.98 21.98
CA ILE A 117 23.23 28.41 20.94
C ILE A 117 21.79 28.16 21.40
N PRO A 118 21.15 29.17 22.03
CA PRO A 118 19.78 29.04 22.55
C PRO A 118 18.77 28.58 21.49
N GLU A 119 18.94 29.00 20.24
CA GLU A 119 18.07 28.65 19.13
C GLU A 119 17.98 27.12 18.90
N LEU A 120 19.05 26.37 19.16
CA LEU A 120 19.02 24.89 19.10
C LEU A 120 18.01 24.35 20.10
N LYS A 121 18.04 24.83 21.34
CA LYS A 121 17.19 24.37 22.42
C LYS A 121 15.75 24.79 22.28
N GLU A 122 15.53 26.04 21.87
CA GLU A 122 14.22 26.68 21.91
C GLU A 122 13.43 26.52 20.60
N VAL A 123 14.13 26.36 19.47
CA VAL A 123 13.49 26.31 18.16
C VAL A 123 13.71 24.93 17.48
N ILE A 124 14.96 24.53 17.28
CA ILE A 124 15.28 23.36 16.45
C ILE A 124 14.87 22.05 17.12
N LEU A 125 15.33 21.80 18.34
CA LEU A 125 15.08 20.51 19.04
C LEU A 125 13.60 20.27 19.36
N PRO A 126 12.78 21.25 19.74
CA PRO A 126 11.35 21.04 19.95
C PRO A 126 10.60 20.55 18.72
N VAL A 127 10.97 20.99 17.52
CA VAL A 127 10.35 20.55 16.26
C VAL A 127 10.55 19.05 16.01
N LEU A 128 11.64 18.47 16.53
CA LEU A 128 11.93 17.03 16.42
C LEU A 128 11.10 16.19 17.38
N ARG A 129 10.53 16.77 18.42
CA ARG A 129 9.76 16.09 19.47
C ARG A 129 8.30 16.03 19.10
N ARG A 130 7.94 15.15 18.14
CA ARG A 130 6.59 15.11 17.57
C ARG A 130 6.05 13.70 17.43
N ALA A 131 4.73 13.62 17.26
CA ALA A 131 4.04 12.45 16.78
C ALA A 131 3.26 12.83 15.52
N ASP A 132 3.58 12.20 14.42
CA ASP A 132 2.91 12.41 13.14
C ASP A 132 1.96 11.23 12.89
N PHE A 133 0.76 11.56 12.41
CA PHE A 133 -0.26 10.58 12.07
C PHE A 133 -0.35 10.45 10.56
N PHE A 134 -0.24 9.22 10.09
CA PHE A 134 -0.44 8.88 8.69
C PHE A 134 -1.62 7.93 8.60
N VAL A 135 -2.68 8.37 7.96
CA VAL A 135 -3.90 7.61 7.80
C VAL A 135 -4.03 7.21 6.35
N PHE A 136 -4.10 5.93 6.13
CA PHE A 136 -4.35 5.35 4.81
C PHE A 136 -5.84 5.07 4.70
N TYR A 137 -6.43 5.54 3.63
CA TYR A 137 -7.84 5.33 3.34
C TYR A 137 -8.04 5.10 1.84
N THR A 138 -9.04 4.34 1.52
CA THR A 138 -9.54 4.20 0.17
C THR A 138 -10.82 5.01 0.04
N VAL A 139 -10.88 5.86 -0.95
CA VAL A 139 -12.12 6.46 -1.42
C VAL A 139 -12.47 5.68 -2.67
N PRO A 140 -13.64 5.07 -2.78
CA PRO A 140 -14.10 4.57 -4.08
C PRO A 140 -14.25 5.82 -4.96
N THR A 141 -13.22 6.09 -5.72
CA THR A 141 -13.31 7.08 -6.78
C THR A 141 -14.24 6.51 -7.84
N THR A 142 -15.23 7.29 -8.23
CA THR A 142 -15.99 7.08 -9.48
C THR A 142 -15.13 7.35 -10.72
N VAL A 143 -13.88 7.70 -10.56
CA VAL A 143 -12.86 7.55 -11.58
C VAL A 143 -12.57 6.05 -11.62
N GLN A 144 -13.19 5.37 -12.59
CA GLN A 144 -12.64 4.16 -13.16
C GLN A 144 -11.22 4.50 -13.68
N GLU A 145 -10.26 4.64 -12.78
CA GLU A 145 -8.92 4.21 -13.13
C GLU A 145 -9.07 2.70 -13.23
N ASP A 146 -9.17 2.25 -14.45
CA ASP A 146 -9.08 0.86 -14.83
C ASP A 146 -7.73 0.32 -14.34
N VAL A 147 -7.67 -0.04 -13.06
CA VAL A 147 -6.95 -1.25 -12.75
C VAL A 147 -7.79 -2.31 -13.45
N GLN A 148 -7.45 -2.57 -14.70
CA GLN A 148 -8.08 -3.63 -15.48
C GLN A 148 -7.74 -4.93 -14.76
N LEU A 149 -8.55 -5.25 -13.76
CA LEU A 149 -8.65 -6.60 -13.25
C LEU A 149 -9.25 -7.40 -14.40
N THR A 150 -8.38 -7.80 -15.31
CA THR A 150 -8.78 -8.64 -16.44
C THR A 150 -9.14 -10.00 -15.85
N TYR A 151 -10.41 -10.17 -15.51
CA TYR A 151 -10.93 -11.47 -15.11
C TYR A 151 -10.71 -12.42 -16.28
N PHE A 152 -10.05 -13.53 -15.98
CA PHE A 152 -9.70 -14.49 -17.01
C PHE A 152 -10.95 -15.25 -17.45
N VAL A 153 -11.45 -14.92 -18.64
CA VAL A 153 -12.46 -15.70 -19.34
C VAL A 153 -11.71 -16.61 -20.31
N PRO A 154 -11.87 -17.95 -20.25
CA PRO A 154 -11.23 -18.86 -21.20
C PRO A 154 -11.60 -18.44 -22.62
N GLN A 155 -10.60 -18.22 -23.48
CA GLN A 155 -10.84 -17.90 -24.89
C GLN A 155 -11.55 -19.08 -25.57
N LEU A 156 -12.50 -18.74 -26.41
CA LEU A 156 -13.13 -19.70 -27.32
C LEU A 156 -12.04 -20.36 -28.17
N THR A 157 -12.01 -21.70 -28.18
CA THR A 157 -11.34 -22.43 -29.25
C THR A 157 -12.11 -22.19 -30.55
N GLU A 158 -11.43 -21.83 -31.63
CA GLU A 158 -11.97 -21.35 -32.92
C GLU A 158 -12.91 -22.31 -33.68
N LYS A 159 -13.44 -23.32 -33.03
CA LYS A 159 -14.42 -24.22 -33.66
C LYS A 159 -15.79 -24.00 -33.06
N THR A 160 -16.59 -23.20 -33.74
CA THR A 160 -18.06 -23.14 -33.54
C THR A 160 -18.60 -24.55 -33.77
N PRO A 161 -19.12 -25.26 -32.77
CA PRO A 161 -19.73 -26.57 -33.02
C PRO A 161 -21.00 -26.37 -33.83
N ALA A 162 -21.21 -27.22 -34.84
CA ALA A 162 -22.47 -27.25 -35.56
C ALA A 162 -23.63 -27.44 -34.55
N VAL A 163 -24.67 -26.63 -34.68
CA VAL A 163 -25.86 -26.67 -33.84
C VAL A 163 -26.57 -28.00 -34.11
N THR A 164 -26.35 -29.00 -33.29
CA THR A 164 -27.19 -30.17 -33.22
C THR A 164 -28.29 -29.97 -32.21
N ALA A 165 -29.46 -30.60 -32.38
CA ALA A 165 -30.72 -30.32 -31.71
C ALA A 165 -30.76 -30.58 -30.18
N GLN A 166 -29.65 -30.87 -29.54
CA GLN A 166 -29.49 -30.89 -28.08
C GLN A 166 -28.83 -29.60 -27.64
N THR A 167 -29.56 -28.74 -26.95
CA THR A 167 -29.04 -27.52 -26.33
C THR A 167 -27.95 -27.93 -25.35
N ASN A 168 -26.72 -27.86 -25.78
CA ASN A 168 -25.57 -28.24 -24.97
C ASN A 168 -25.18 -27.06 -24.08
N TRP A 169 -24.94 -27.31 -22.80
CA TRP A 169 -24.47 -26.31 -21.86
C TRP A 169 -23.18 -25.62 -22.33
N GLN A 170 -22.33 -26.31 -23.10
CA GLN A 170 -21.11 -25.74 -23.66
C GLN A 170 -21.43 -24.66 -24.70
N LEU A 171 -22.39 -24.88 -25.58
CA LEU A 171 -22.83 -23.86 -26.54
C LEU A 171 -23.37 -22.61 -25.82
N LEU A 172 -24.17 -22.82 -24.78
CA LEU A 172 -24.67 -21.68 -23.97
C LEU A 172 -23.52 -20.94 -23.29
N ASN A 173 -22.52 -21.67 -22.76
CA ASN A 173 -21.33 -21.05 -22.18
C ASN A 173 -20.59 -20.20 -23.24
N ASP A 174 -20.39 -20.71 -24.45
CA ASP A 174 -19.69 -20.01 -25.51
C ASP A 174 -20.46 -18.74 -25.98
N LEU A 175 -21.77 -18.84 -26.12
CA LEU A 175 -22.63 -17.68 -26.39
C LEU A 175 -22.57 -16.63 -25.27
N ALA A 176 -22.51 -17.07 -24.02
CA ALA A 176 -22.36 -16.18 -22.89
C ALA A 176 -20.98 -15.48 -22.89
N VAL A 177 -19.91 -16.20 -23.22
CA VAL A 177 -18.56 -15.59 -23.36
C VAL A 177 -18.56 -14.53 -24.44
N MET A 178 -19.22 -14.75 -25.57
CA MET A 178 -19.39 -13.71 -26.59
C MET A 178 -20.13 -12.46 -26.03
N ALA A 179 -21.21 -12.69 -25.30
CA ALA A 179 -21.96 -11.58 -24.66
C ALA A 179 -21.12 -10.85 -23.59
N ILE A 180 -20.27 -11.56 -22.83
CA ILE A 180 -19.32 -10.96 -21.87
C ILE A 180 -18.33 -10.05 -22.61
N ASN A 181 -17.75 -10.52 -23.70
CA ASN A 181 -16.80 -9.76 -24.51
C ASN A 181 -17.44 -8.48 -25.10
N ASN A 182 -18.74 -8.54 -25.40
CA ASN A 182 -19.52 -7.40 -25.83
C ASN A 182 -20.03 -6.52 -24.68
N LYS A 183 -19.66 -6.82 -23.43
CA LYS A 183 -20.15 -6.14 -22.22
C LYS A 183 -21.67 -6.23 -21.97
N GLU A 184 -22.32 -7.19 -22.61
CA GLU A 184 -23.75 -7.48 -22.47
C GLU A 184 -24.01 -8.37 -21.24
N TYR A 185 -23.61 -7.89 -20.03
CA TYR A 185 -23.53 -8.71 -18.82
C TYR A 185 -24.87 -9.33 -18.41
N SER A 186 -25.96 -8.58 -18.48
CA SER A 186 -27.31 -9.10 -18.13
C SER A 186 -27.78 -10.21 -19.07
N LYS A 187 -27.41 -10.13 -20.34
CA LYS A 187 -27.70 -11.18 -21.33
C LYS A 187 -26.85 -12.41 -21.07
N ALA A 188 -25.54 -12.21 -20.84
CA ALA A 188 -24.61 -13.26 -20.53
C ALA A 188 -25.03 -14.03 -19.25
N GLN A 189 -25.47 -13.31 -18.22
CA GLN A 189 -25.98 -13.91 -16.99
C GLN A 189 -27.13 -14.88 -17.24
N LYS A 190 -28.17 -14.45 -17.97
CA LYS A 190 -29.34 -15.29 -18.30
C LYS A 190 -28.93 -16.56 -19.06
N ILE A 191 -28.00 -16.42 -20.02
CA ILE A 191 -27.49 -17.54 -20.79
C ILE A 191 -26.73 -18.54 -19.91
N LEU A 192 -25.88 -18.05 -19.00
CA LEU A 192 -25.10 -18.91 -18.07
C LEU A 192 -26.00 -19.56 -17.01
N GLU A 193 -27.03 -18.87 -16.53
CA GLU A 193 -28.02 -19.46 -15.63
C GLU A 193 -28.74 -20.64 -16.30
N ALA A 194 -29.10 -20.52 -17.58
CA ALA A 194 -29.62 -21.63 -18.36
C ALA A 194 -28.61 -22.75 -18.54
N ALA A 195 -27.32 -22.44 -18.77
CA ALA A 195 -26.26 -23.43 -18.88
C ALA A 195 -26.05 -24.20 -17.57
N VAL A 196 -26.06 -23.50 -16.42
CA VAL A 196 -25.95 -24.12 -15.07
C VAL A 196 -27.12 -25.04 -14.76
N ALA A 197 -28.34 -24.67 -15.21
CA ALA A 197 -29.52 -25.51 -15.04
C ALA A 197 -29.40 -26.85 -15.79
N LEU A 198 -28.69 -26.86 -16.92
CA LEU A 198 -28.40 -28.09 -17.67
C LEU A 198 -27.25 -28.89 -17.05
N LYS A 199 -26.23 -28.23 -16.56
CA LYS A 199 -25.06 -28.83 -15.93
C LYS A 199 -24.35 -27.87 -14.99
N GLN A 200 -24.12 -28.32 -13.77
CA GLN A 200 -23.29 -27.62 -12.77
C GLN A 200 -21.80 -27.77 -13.11
N ASP A 201 -21.35 -27.03 -14.11
CA ASP A 201 -19.97 -27.06 -14.59
C ASP A 201 -19.12 -25.96 -13.98
N ALA A 202 -17.86 -26.27 -13.63
CA ALA A 202 -16.95 -25.32 -13.02
C ALA A 202 -16.59 -24.13 -13.94
N THR A 203 -16.58 -24.34 -15.27
CA THR A 203 -16.34 -23.25 -16.23
C THR A 203 -17.49 -22.26 -16.21
N VAL A 204 -18.72 -22.76 -16.23
CA VAL A 204 -19.94 -21.95 -16.22
C VAL A 204 -20.03 -21.17 -14.92
N ASN A 205 -19.76 -21.82 -13.78
CA ASN A 205 -19.72 -21.14 -12.49
C ASN A 205 -18.62 -20.07 -12.43
N ASN A 206 -17.40 -20.32 -12.97
CA ASN A 206 -16.40 -19.28 -13.08
C ASN A 206 -16.89 -18.06 -13.86
N ASN A 207 -17.53 -18.29 -15.01
CA ASN A 207 -18.02 -17.20 -15.86
C ASN A 207 -19.19 -16.43 -15.22
N LEU A 208 -20.07 -17.09 -14.47
CA LEU A 208 -21.04 -16.40 -13.61
C LEU A 208 -20.36 -15.55 -12.54
N GLY A 209 -19.33 -16.08 -11.90
CA GLY A 209 -18.53 -15.30 -10.94
C GLY A 209 -17.94 -14.05 -11.58
N VAL A 210 -17.41 -14.15 -12.80
CA VAL A 210 -16.87 -13.01 -13.57
C VAL A 210 -17.95 -11.97 -13.83
N ILE A 211 -19.12 -12.38 -14.29
CA ILE A 211 -20.23 -11.45 -14.54
C ILE A 211 -20.66 -10.72 -13.27
N HIS A 212 -20.87 -11.45 -12.19
CA HIS A 212 -21.23 -10.85 -10.91
C HIS A 212 -20.16 -9.87 -10.42
N ALA A 213 -18.87 -10.18 -10.61
CA ALA A 213 -17.77 -9.28 -10.28
C ALA A 213 -17.80 -8.00 -11.14
N GLN A 214 -18.03 -8.13 -12.45
CA GLN A 214 -18.17 -6.99 -13.37
C GLN A 214 -19.38 -6.09 -13.05
N MET A 215 -20.45 -6.68 -12.54
CA MET A 215 -21.64 -5.95 -12.09
C MET A 215 -21.50 -5.38 -10.67
N GLY A 216 -20.34 -5.57 -10.01
CA GLY A 216 -20.10 -5.10 -8.65
C GLY A 216 -20.64 -6.00 -7.54
N HIS A 217 -21.26 -7.13 -7.88
CA HIS A 217 -21.86 -8.09 -6.96
C HIS A 217 -20.78 -9.03 -6.39
N LYS A 218 -19.86 -8.49 -5.60
CA LYS A 218 -18.65 -9.22 -5.13
C LYS A 218 -18.96 -10.45 -4.30
N ARG A 219 -20.02 -10.43 -3.51
CA ARG A 219 -20.43 -11.55 -2.64
C ARG A 219 -20.88 -12.75 -3.47
N GLU A 220 -21.73 -12.50 -4.44
CA GLU A 220 -22.22 -13.51 -5.39
C GLU A 220 -21.08 -14.04 -6.25
N ALA A 221 -20.20 -13.15 -6.72
CA ALA A 221 -18.99 -13.52 -7.46
C ALA A 221 -18.14 -14.52 -6.68
N ALA A 222 -17.89 -14.24 -5.39
CA ALA A 222 -17.12 -15.13 -4.53
C ALA A 222 -17.79 -16.52 -4.37
N GLN A 223 -19.11 -16.57 -4.24
CA GLN A 223 -19.86 -17.83 -4.15
C GLN A 223 -19.71 -18.68 -5.42
N TYR A 224 -19.77 -18.05 -6.59
CA TYR A 224 -19.59 -18.73 -7.86
C TYR A 224 -18.14 -19.20 -8.08
N PHE A 225 -17.14 -18.37 -7.70
CA PHE A 225 -15.73 -18.78 -7.75
C PHE A 225 -15.43 -19.95 -6.80
N ASP A 226 -16.06 -20.01 -5.62
CA ASP A 226 -15.91 -21.16 -4.72
C ASP A 226 -16.49 -22.44 -5.31
N LYS A 227 -17.67 -22.38 -5.98
CA LYS A 227 -18.23 -23.53 -6.72
C LYS A 227 -17.31 -23.97 -7.87
N ALA A 228 -16.50 -23.08 -8.40
CA ALA A 228 -15.57 -23.31 -9.49
C ALA A 228 -14.12 -23.54 -9.03
N LYS A 229 -13.84 -23.70 -7.75
CA LYS A 229 -12.48 -23.70 -7.15
C LYS A 229 -11.52 -24.77 -7.68
N ILE A 230 -12.02 -25.80 -8.35
CA ILE A 230 -11.20 -26.79 -9.06
C ILE A 230 -10.40 -26.14 -10.21
N ARG A 231 -10.92 -25.06 -10.79
CA ARG A 231 -10.26 -24.33 -11.87
C ARG A 231 -9.29 -23.30 -11.29
N LYS A 232 -8.10 -23.22 -11.90
CA LYS A 232 -7.07 -22.23 -11.54
C LYS A 232 -7.56 -20.80 -11.79
N GLU A 233 -8.35 -20.58 -12.86
CA GLU A 233 -8.93 -19.29 -13.21
C GLU A 233 -9.86 -18.78 -12.10
N ALA A 234 -10.74 -19.65 -11.59
CA ALA A 234 -11.67 -19.29 -10.52
C ALA A 234 -10.93 -19.02 -9.20
N ARG A 235 -9.89 -19.79 -8.90
CA ARG A 235 -9.03 -19.50 -7.74
C ARG A 235 -8.37 -18.13 -7.87
N TYR A 236 -7.79 -17.83 -9.03
CA TYR A 236 -7.19 -16.52 -9.30
C TYR A 236 -8.22 -15.39 -9.14
N ASN A 237 -9.40 -15.55 -9.75
CA ASN A 237 -10.49 -14.57 -9.66
C ASN A 237 -10.98 -14.38 -8.21
N MET A 238 -11.03 -15.44 -7.40
CA MET A 238 -11.28 -15.33 -5.96
C MET A 238 -10.23 -14.47 -5.28
N GLY A 239 -8.96 -14.66 -5.61
CA GLY A 239 -7.86 -13.81 -5.12
C GLY A 239 -8.09 -12.33 -5.43
N LEU A 240 -8.57 -11.99 -6.64
CA LEU A 240 -8.90 -10.61 -7.02
C LEU A 240 -10.05 -10.04 -6.18
N ILE A 241 -11.11 -10.81 -5.95
CA ILE A 241 -12.23 -10.39 -5.08
C ILE A 241 -11.74 -10.10 -3.66
N LEU A 242 -10.89 -10.97 -3.11
CA LEU A 242 -10.31 -10.77 -1.79
C LEU A 242 -9.43 -9.52 -1.73
N MET A 243 -8.63 -9.24 -2.78
CA MET A 243 -7.88 -7.98 -2.88
C MET A 243 -8.80 -6.76 -2.90
N GLN A 244 -9.87 -6.78 -3.68
CA GLN A 244 -10.85 -5.70 -3.74
C GLN A 244 -11.57 -5.45 -2.41
N ASN A 245 -11.63 -6.46 -1.55
CA ASN A 245 -12.17 -6.35 -0.20
C ASN A 245 -11.11 -5.93 0.85
N GLY A 246 -9.84 -5.75 0.44
CA GLY A 246 -8.73 -5.46 1.34
C GLY A 246 -8.25 -6.67 2.16
N GLU A 247 -8.67 -7.88 1.79
CA GLU A 247 -8.33 -9.14 2.47
C GLU A 247 -7.04 -9.75 1.90
N TYR A 248 -5.97 -8.94 1.88
CA TYR A 248 -4.72 -9.27 1.18
C TYR A 248 -4.08 -10.58 1.67
N ALA A 249 -4.05 -10.79 3.00
CA ALA A 249 -3.53 -12.03 3.58
C ALA A 249 -4.25 -13.28 3.05
N LYS A 250 -5.56 -13.17 2.85
CA LYS A 250 -6.36 -14.27 2.29
C LYS A 250 -6.23 -14.39 0.78
N ALA A 251 -5.93 -13.29 0.07
CA ALA A 251 -5.76 -13.28 -1.38
C ALA A 251 -4.47 -14.00 -1.84
N ILE A 252 -3.38 -13.85 -1.09
CA ILE A 252 -2.04 -14.37 -1.42
C ILE A 252 -2.07 -15.87 -1.79
N PRO A 253 -2.69 -16.78 -1.02
CA PRO A 253 -2.76 -18.20 -1.37
C PRO A 253 -3.42 -18.50 -2.70
N TYR A 254 -4.37 -17.67 -3.13
CA TYR A 254 -5.07 -17.81 -4.40
C TYR A 254 -4.30 -17.27 -5.61
N LEU A 255 -3.35 -16.34 -5.37
CA LEU A 255 -2.60 -15.67 -6.43
C LEU A 255 -1.21 -16.27 -6.67
N LYS A 256 -0.72 -17.15 -5.79
CA LYS A 256 0.67 -17.62 -5.75
C LYS A 256 1.08 -18.66 -6.81
N ASP A 257 0.16 -19.18 -7.60
CA ASP A 257 0.45 -20.24 -8.58
C ASP A 257 1.56 -19.84 -9.56
N LYS A 258 1.61 -18.56 -9.95
CA LYS A 258 2.70 -17.97 -10.74
C LYS A 258 2.96 -16.55 -10.26
N PRO A 259 4.22 -16.08 -10.30
CA PRO A 259 4.52 -14.68 -10.06
C PRO A 259 3.70 -13.79 -11.00
N ASN A 260 2.97 -12.83 -10.42
CA ASN A 260 2.14 -11.88 -11.16
C ASN A 260 2.00 -10.58 -10.36
N ILE A 261 1.56 -9.54 -11.01
CA ILE A 261 1.48 -8.19 -10.42
C ILE A 261 0.50 -8.16 -9.24
N ASN A 262 -0.62 -8.88 -9.31
CA ASN A 262 -1.61 -8.89 -8.24
C ASN A 262 -1.08 -9.60 -6.97
N LEU A 263 -0.27 -10.65 -7.15
CA LEU A 263 0.43 -11.27 -6.03
C LEU A 263 1.40 -10.28 -5.36
N ALA A 264 2.20 -9.56 -6.17
CA ALA A 264 3.14 -8.57 -5.64
C ALA A 264 2.42 -7.47 -4.86
N TYR A 265 1.32 -6.95 -5.39
CA TYR A 265 0.49 -5.96 -4.69
C TYR A 265 -0.16 -6.53 -3.43
N ALA A 266 -0.71 -7.74 -3.47
CA ALA A 266 -1.30 -8.37 -2.29
C ALA A 266 -0.26 -8.54 -1.16
N GLN A 267 0.95 -8.99 -1.51
CA GLN A 267 2.07 -9.11 -0.58
C GLN A 267 2.49 -7.75 0.00
N LEU A 268 2.63 -6.73 -0.86
CA LEU A 268 2.99 -5.38 -0.43
C LEU A 268 1.94 -4.79 0.52
N MET A 269 0.66 -4.93 0.19
CA MET A 269 -0.44 -4.44 1.01
C MET A 269 -0.62 -5.26 2.30
N ASN A 270 -0.19 -6.53 2.30
CA ASN A 270 -0.11 -7.35 3.50
C ASN A 270 1.15 -7.06 4.35
N ASN A 271 1.97 -6.10 3.93
CA ASN A 271 3.25 -5.74 4.56
C ASN A 271 4.35 -6.82 4.44
N ASP A 272 4.18 -7.79 3.54
CA ASP A 272 5.18 -8.80 3.20
C ASP A 272 6.17 -8.22 2.16
N ASN A 273 6.82 -7.10 2.53
CA ASN A 273 7.58 -6.26 1.61
C ASN A 273 8.72 -7.00 0.90
N ARG A 274 9.38 -7.95 1.59
CA ARG A 274 10.45 -8.77 0.99
C ARG A 274 9.90 -9.70 -0.09
N ALA A 275 8.82 -10.43 0.21
CA ALA A 275 8.16 -11.30 -0.75
C ALA A 275 7.60 -10.51 -1.95
N ALA A 276 7.03 -9.32 -1.70
CA ALA A 276 6.56 -8.43 -2.75
C ALA A 276 7.71 -8.04 -3.69
N LEU A 277 8.85 -7.60 -3.15
CA LEU A 277 10.01 -7.21 -3.96
C LEU A 277 10.54 -8.39 -4.78
N GLU A 278 10.62 -9.58 -4.21
CA GLU A 278 11.01 -10.80 -4.94
C GLU A 278 10.04 -11.14 -6.07
N THR A 279 8.75 -10.93 -5.85
CA THR A 279 7.72 -11.15 -6.88
C THR A 279 7.85 -10.10 -7.98
N PHE A 280 8.00 -8.82 -7.64
CA PHE A 280 8.24 -7.74 -8.61
C PHE A 280 9.45 -8.02 -9.52
N ARG A 281 10.55 -8.55 -8.98
CA ARG A 281 11.76 -8.91 -9.74
C ARG A 281 11.54 -10.04 -10.75
N LYS A 282 10.54 -10.89 -10.54
CA LYS A 282 10.23 -12.07 -11.39
C LYS A 282 9.23 -11.79 -12.50
N ILE A 283 8.63 -10.62 -12.52
CA ILE A 283 7.58 -10.28 -13.49
C ILE A 283 8.05 -9.17 -14.43
N LYS A 284 7.42 -9.10 -15.60
CA LYS A 284 7.62 -7.97 -16.53
C LYS A 284 6.70 -6.82 -16.09
N MET A 285 7.31 -5.71 -15.67
CA MET A 285 6.57 -4.50 -15.32
C MET A 285 5.97 -3.87 -16.58
N GLN A 286 4.74 -3.37 -16.48
CA GLN A 286 3.98 -2.85 -17.62
C GLN A 286 3.84 -1.33 -17.58
N ASN A 287 3.78 -0.73 -16.39
CA ASN A 287 3.48 0.70 -16.23
C ASN A 287 4.33 1.35 -15.11
N ALA A 288 4.24 2.67 -15.02
CA ALA A 288 4.97 3.46 -14.05
C ALA A 288 4.62 3.09 -12.59
N MET A 289 3.35 2.77 -12.34
CA MET A 289 2.89 2.42 -10.99
C MET A 289 3.50 1.10 -10.50
N ASP A 290 3.71 0.12 -11.38
CA ASP A 290 4.36 -1.14 -11.01
C ASP A 290 5.79 -0.88 -10.49
N TYR A 291 6.56 -0.02 -11.17
CA TYR A 291 7.88 0.39 -10.72
C TYR A 291 7.82 1.22 -9.44
N TYR A 292 6.82 2.08 -9.29
CA TYR A 292 6.62 2.85 -8.07
C TYR A 292 6.38 1.93 -6.86
N MET A 293 5.50 0.95 -7.00
CA MET A 293 5.21 -0.03 -5.93
C MET A 293 6.42 -0.93 -5.63
N GLN A 294 7.23 -1.26 -6.64
CA GLN A 294 8.52 -1.94 -6.42
C GLN A 294 9.46 -1.06 -5.58
N ALA A 295 9.54 0.24 -5.89
CA ALA A 295 10.34 1.18 -5.10
C ALA A 295 9.85 1.29 -3.66
N VAL A 296 8.53 1.30 -3.44
CA VAL A 296 7.92 1.27 -2.10
C VAL A 296 8.32 0.00 -1.34
N ALA A 297 8.24 -1.17 -1.98
CA ALA A 297 8.65 -2.44 -1.37
C ALA A 297 10.12 -2.42 -0.96
N ALA A 298 11.00 -1.94 -1.86
CA ALA A 298 12.43 -1.81 -1.62
C ALA A 298 12.73 -0.82 -0.49
N ALA A 299 12.07 0.34 -0.48
CA ALA A 299 12.21 1.34 0.58
C ALA A 299 11.89 0.76 1.96
N ARG A 300 10.77 0.03 2.08
CA ARG A 300 10.33 -0.55 3.36
C ARG A 300 11.27 -1.61 3.92
N ILE A 301 12.05 -2.28 3.09
CA ILE A 301 13.08 -3.22 3.53
C ILE A 301 14.50 -2.64 3.53
N LYS A 302 14.63 -1.34 3.26
CA LYS A 302 15.89 -0.58 3.22
C LYS A 302 16.85 -1.01 2.09
N ASP A 303 16.34 -1.56 1.01
CA ASP A 303 17.10 -1.78 -0.23
C ASP A 303 17.14 -0.46 -1.03
N THR A 304 18.07 0.43 -0.63
CA THR A 304 18.18 1.78 -1.19
C THR A 304 18.54 1.77 -2.68
N LYS A 305 19.33 0.79 -3.11
CA LYS A 305 19.74 0.66 -4.52
C LYS A 305 18.53 0.34 -5.40
N GLU A 306 17.77 -0.68 -5.05
CA GLU A 306 16.57 -1.07 -5.78
C GLU A 306 15.50 0.02 -5.73
N MET A 307 15.32 0.65 -4.56
CA MET A 307 14.41 1.78 -4.39
C MET A 307 14.72 2.90 -5.39
N ALA A 308 15.99 3.32 -5.47
CA ALA A 308 16.41 4.42 -6.34
C ALA A 308 16.18 4.08 -7.83
N VAL A 309 16.59 2.89 -8.26
CA VAL A 309 16.43 2.44 -9.66
C VAL A 309 14.96 2.36 -10.05
N SER A 310 14.14 1.75 -9.21
CA SER A 310 12.72 1.57 -9.50
C SER A 310 11.96 2.90 -9.45
N LEU A 311 12.25 3.77 -8.47
CA LEU A 311 11.62 5.09 -8.37
C LEU A 311 11.99 5.99 -9.55
N GLN A 312 13.26 6.02 -9.96
CA GLN A 312 13.70 6.76 -11.13
C GLN A 312 12.97 6.28 -12.39
N LYS A 313 12.82 4.97 -12.56
CA LYS A 313 12.11 4.39 -13.70
C LYS A 313 10.63 4.78 -13.69
N ALA A 314 9.98 4.73 -12.54
CA ALA A 314 8.58 5.14 -12.37
C ALA A 314 8.39 6.61 -12.78
N ILE A 315 9.23 7.52 -12.28
CA ILE A 315 9.16 8.95 -12.57
C ILE A 315 9.49 9.26 -14.03
N GLN A 316 10.43 8.53 -14.64
CA GLN A 316 10.72 8.67 -16.08
C GLN A 316 9.52 8.32 -16.95
N MET A 317 8.73 7.32 -16.56
CA MET A 317 7.51 6.92 -17.27
C MET A 317 6.32 7.84 -16.97
N GLN A 318 6.21 8.34 -15.75
CA GLN A 318 5.14 9.21 -15.29
C GLN A 318 5.68 10.27 -14.32
N PRO A 319 6.01 11.48 -14.82
CA PRO A 319 6.65 12.53 -14.03
C PRO A 319 5.89 12.96 -12.77
N ASP A 320 4.57 12.89 -12.77
CA ASP A 320 3.73 13.27 -11.61
C ASP A 320 4.00 12.40 -10.36
N LEU A 321 4.52 11.19 -10.53
CA LEU A 321 4.89 10.31 -9.43
C LEU A 321 6.01 10.88 -8.56
N LYS A 322 6.75 11.86 -9.05
CA LYS A 322 7.71 12.65 -8.28
C LYS A 322 7.03 13.33 -7.07
N ASN A 323 5.87 13.95 -7.30
CA ASN A 323 5.11 14.62 -6.25
C ASN A 323 4.56 13.60 -5.23
N TRP A 324 4.16 12.44 -5.71
CA TRP A 324 3.71 11.35 -4.83
C TRP A 324 4.86 10.86 -3.96
N ALA A 325 6.02 10.59 -4.54
CA ALA A 325 7.21 10.14 -3.81
C ALA A 325 7.63 11.13 -2.73
N ALA A 326 7.57 12.42 -3.00
CA ALA A 326 7.92 13.47 -2.04
C ALA A 326 7.05 13.44 -0.76
N THR A 327 5.84 12.89 -0.84
CA THR A 327 4.88 12.83 0.27
C THR A 327 4.62 11.42 0.80
N ASP A 328 5.04 10.37 0.06
CA ASP A 328 4.86 8.98 0.47
C ASP A 328 5.72 8.65 1.69
N ILE A 329 5.05 8.10 2.70
CA ILE A 329 5.67 7.73 3.99
C ILE A 329 6.79 6.69 3.81
N SER A 330 6.69 5.82 2.81
CA SER A 330 7.69 4.77 2.57
C SER A 330 9.06 5.37 2.24
N PHE A 331 9.09 6.57 1.65
CA PHE A 331 10.31 7.29 1.31
C PHE A 331 10.72 8.33 2.36
N TYR A 332 9.91 8.53 3.39
CA TYR A 332 10.23 9.51 4.43
C TYR A 332 11.60 9.30 5.08
N PRO A 333 12.07 8.08 5.38
CA PRO A 333 13.41 7.84 5.92
C PRO A 333 14.56 8.29 5.00
N TYR A 334 14.28 8.51 3.72
CA TYR A 334 15.27 8.86 2.69
C TYR A 334 15.29 10.34 2.32
N LYS A 335 14.49 11.19 2.96
CA LYS A 335 14.45 12.64 2.68
C LYS A 335 15.77 13.38 2.86
N GLY A 336 16.75 12.78 3.55
CA GLY A 336 18.12 13.28 3.67
C GLY A 336 19.14 12.54 2.79
N ASP A 337 18.72 11.54 2.04
CA ASP A 337 19.59 10.76 1.16
C ASP A 337 19.83 11.53 -0.15
N PRO A 338 21.11 11.76 -0.54
CA PRO A 338 21.43 12.54 -1.74
C PRO A 338 20.86 11.91 -3.02
N VAL A 339 20.86 10.58 -3.14
CA VAL A 339 20.36 9.86 -4.32
C VAL A 339 18.83 10.03 -4.41
N TYR A 340 18.13 9.83 -3.31
CA TYR A 340 16.68 10.04 -3.28
C TYR A 340 16.33 11.51 -3.61
N MET A 341 17.04 12.47 -3.01
CA MET A 341 16.80 13.89 -3.25
C MET A 341 17.04 14.28 -4.71
N GLN A 342 18.00 13.65 -5.38
CA GLN A 342 18.24 13.89 -6.81
C GLN A 342 17.08 13.37 -7.68
N ILE A 343 16.45 12.28 -7.30
CA ILE A 343 15.33 11.68 -8.03
C ILE A 343 14.05 12.50 -7.87
N VAL A 344 13.81 13.08 -6.69
CA VAL A 344 12.58 13.82 -6.37
C VAL A 344 12.71 15.35 -6.43
N LYS A 345 13.87 15.87 -6.84
CA LYS A 345 14.06 17.27 -7.21
C LYS A 345 13.50 17.56 -8.60
#